data_b61622f442adcd4dbed86c1fd8e7a345
#
_entry.id   b61622f442adcd4dbed86c1fd8e7a345
#
_cell.length_a   1.000
_cell.length_b   1.000
_cell.length_c   1.000
_cell.angle_alpha   90.00
_cell.angle_beta   90.00
_cell.angle_gamma   90.00
#
_symmetry.space_group_name_H-M   'P 1'
#
loop_
_entity.id
_entity.type
_entity.pdbx_description
1 polymer ?
#
loop_
_entity_poly.entity_id
_entity_poly.type
_entity_poly.pdbx_seq_one_letter_code
_entity_poly.pdbx_strand_id
1 'polypeptide(L)'
;MKAAISLLNFISFFDDRLIGMVMRPQSASLIGDILRTLEEAGFIASEITSRDYCIQIVAKKGETKLLIKSSENVDSERRESAEDLKSLAVAFDASPFIIGLRMQKGVIEEDMLYERFGVNVIHPKTFRDAALRRRLPAVYSKRGGIYFNIDGCTLKACREKKGLSLGQLANLIGVSRKAIYEYERDQMGATIQTVERLERILGSSMVIGIDIFDWHLEGEAPEKNPTGAVAKQLHSKLKRIGCRALGFSHAPIDIHAKNVGVSFLTYEERMNKERLENKIENAIEVGRVLGTSPILVTEEKSPQNSDILVVRIDEIKKVEHIRELAKLLGVEITDQDN
;
A
#
# COMPACT_ATOMS: atom_id res chain seq x y z
N MET A 1 -16.58 31.39 9.30
CA MET A 1 -15.42 32.30 9.22
C MET A 1 -14.08 31.59 9.38
N LYS A 2 -13.88 30.64 10.30
CA LYS A 2 -12.62 29.88 10.45
C LYS A 2 -12.35 28.87 9.30
N ALA A 3 -13.37 28.24 8.72
CA ALA A 3 -13.23 27.29 7.60
C ALA A 3 -12.87 27.96 6.26
N ALA A 4 -13.43 29.13 5.98
CA ALA A 4 -13.06 29.93 4.82
C ALA A 4 -11.59 30.42 4.87
N ILE A 5 -11.08 30.65 6.07
CA ILE A 5 -9.67 31.01 6.31
C ILE A 5 -8.75 29.81 6.03
N SER A 6 -9.19 28.58 6.27
CA SER A 6 -8.43 27.37 5.97
C SER A 6 -8.31 27.12 4.46
N LEU A 7 -9.38 27.34 3.70
CA LEU A 7 -9.37 27.20 2.22
C LEU A 7 -8.59 28.33 1.55
N LEU A 8 -8.76 29.58 2.01
CA LEU A 8 -7.99 30.74 1.55
C LEU A 8 -6.49 30.60 1.84
N ASN A 9 -6.11 30.06 3.00
CA ASN A 9 -4.72 29.75 3.30
C ASN A 9 -4.16 28.63 2.40
N PHE A 10 -5.00 27.69 1.98
CA PHE A 10 -4.60 26.63 1.02
C PHE A 10 -4.40 27.20 -0.40
N ILE A 11 -5.25 28.11 -0.85
CA ILE A 11 -5.14 28.78 -2.16
C ILE A 11 -3.98 29.78 -2.17
N SER A 12 -3.77 30.57 -1.12
CA SER A 12 -2.63 31.47 -0.95
C SER A 12 -1.29 30.73 -0.92
N PHE A 13 -1.29 29.47 -0.48
CA PHE A 13 -0.10 28.63 -0.44
C PHE A 13 0.40 28.19 -1.84
N PHE A 14 -0.47 28.20 -2.85
CA PHE A 14 -0.08 27.89 -4.24
C PHE A 14 0.59 29.07 -4.96
N ASP A 15 0.32 30.32 -4.55
CA ASP A 15 0.83 31.51 -5.24
C ASP A 15 2.21 31.99 -4.72
N ASP A 16 2.60 31.65 -3.50
CA ASP A 16 3.81 32.18 -2.85
C ASP A 16 5.09 31.33 -3.04
N ARG A 17 5.07 30.23 -3.82
CA ARG A 17 6.22 29.32 -3.96
C ARG A 17 7.10 29.48 -5.20
N LEU A 18 7.21 30.66 -5.76
CA LEU A 18 8.15 30.91 -6.87
C LEU A 18 9.58 31.33 -6.42
N ILE A 19 9.86 31.47 -5.15
CA ILE A 19 11.20 31.83 -4.65
C ILE A 19 11.56 31.00 -3.42
N GLY A 20 12.24 29.89 -3.61
CA GLY A 20 12.78 29.08 -2.53
C GLY A 20 13.88 28.15 -3.01
N MET A 21 15.11 28.68 -3.12
CA MET A 21 16.33 27.93 -3.37
C MET A 21 16.54 26.91 -2.24
N VAL A 22 16.31 25.63 -2.56
CA VAL A 22 16.44 24.51 -1.61
C VAL A 22 17.92 24.30 -1.30
N MET A 23 18.35 24.69 -0.11
CA MET A 23 19.56 24.15 0.51
C MET A 23 19.31 22.64 0.75
N ARG A 24 20.07 21.77 0.08
CA ARG A 24 20.13 20.33 0.34
C ARG A 24 20.76 20.10 1.71
N PRO A 25 20.07 19.53 2.70
CA PRO A 25 20.75 18.92 3.83
C PRO A 25 21.50 17.68 3.29
N GLN A 26 22.72 17.48 3.76
CA GLN A 26 23.53 16.32 3.43
C GLN A 26 22.72 15.02 3.67
N SER A 27 22.51 14.28 2.62
CA SER A 27 22.08 12.90 2.42
C SER A 27 21.77 12.04 3.66
N ALA A 28 20.64 12.28 4.30
CA ALA A 28 19.88 11.16 4.82
C ALA A 28 19.17 10.53 3.60
N SER A 29 19.31 9.23 3.36
CA SER A 29 18.64 8.58 2.25
C SER A 29 17.12 8.70 2.46
N LEU A 30 16.33 8.80 1.39
CA LEU A 30 14.87 8.82 1.47
C LEU A 30 14.33 7.66 2.35
N ILE A 31 14.94 6.47 2.25
CA ILE A 31 14.62 5.31 3.08
C ILE A 31 14.87 5.62 4.57
N GLY A 32 16.02 6.20 4.92
CA GLY A 32 16.33 6.54 6.30
C GLY A 32 15.36 7.57 6.90
N ASP A 33 14.89 8.54 6.12
CA ASP A 33 13.88 9.50 6.56
C ASP A 33 12.50 8.86 6.80
N ILE A 34 12.12 7.90 5.96
CA ILE A 34 10.88 7.13 6.12
C ILE A 34 10.97 6.25 7.36
N LEU A 35 12.09 5.53 7.57
CA LEU A 35 12.28 4.67 8.74
C LEU A 35 12.21 5.47 10.05
N ARG A 36 12.88 6.62 10.13
CA ARG A 36 12.78 7.52 11.29
C ARG A 36 11.35 7.99 11.53
N THR A 37 10.62 8.32 10.47
CA THR A 37 9.22 8.72 10.57
C THR A 37 8.36 7.60 11.15
N LEU A 38 8.57 6.37 10.71
CA LEU A 38 7.85 5.20 11.19
C LEU A 38 8.16 4.91 12.67
N GLU A 39 9.42 4.99 13.05
CA GLU A 39 9.87 4.82 14.43
C GLU A 39 9.25 5.89 15.35
N GLU A 40 9.32 7.17 14.98
CA GLU A 40 8.68 8.28 15.71
C GLU A 40 7.16 8.07 15.83
N ALA A 41 6.53 7.48 14.82
CA ALA A 41 5.11 7.16 14.83
C ALA A 41 4.78 5.89 15.64
N GLY A 42 5.79 5.18 16.15
CA GLY A 42 5.65 3.95 16.95
C GLY A 42 5.39 2.68 16.13
N PHE A 43 5.80 2.64 14.88
CA PHE A 43 5.82 1.42 14.08
C PHE A 43 7.09 0.61 14.35
N ILE A 44 6.96 -0.71 14.31
CA ILE A 44 8.08 -1.63 14.12
C ILE A 44 8.30 -1.67 12.62
N ALA A 45 9.49 -1.28 12.15
CA ALA A 45 9.83 -1.21 10.73
C ALA A 45 11.16 -1.88 10.43
N SER A 46 11.30 -2.38 9.20
CA SER A 46 12.56 -2.93 8.68
C SER A 46 12.78 -2.52 7.24
N GLU A 47 14.05 -2.26 6.92
CA GLU A 47 14.50 -2.06 5.54
C GLU A 47 14.66 -3.40 4.83
N ILE A 48 14.27 -3.44 3.56
CA ILE A 48 14.46 -4.54 2.62
C ILE A 48 15.52 -4.12 1.60
N THR A 49 16.67 -4.75 1.65
CA THR A 49 17.93 -4.24 1.07
C THR A 49 18.07 -4.38 -0.45
N SER A 50 17.08 -4.88 -1.19
CA SER A 50 17.16 -5.00 -2.65
C SER A 50 16.33 -3.93 -3.36
N ARG A 51 16.96 -3.24 -4.33
CA ARG A 51 16.25 -2.27 -5.19
C ARG A 51 15.33 -2.94 -6.22
N ASP A 52 15.56 -4.21 -6.54
CA ASP A 52 14.76 -4.96 -7.51
C ASP A 52 13.42 -5.41 -6.95
N TYR A 53 13.24 -5.35 -5.63
CA TYR A 53 11.97 -5.71 -5.00
C TYR A 53 10.93 -4.59 -5.11
N CYS A 54 9.67 -5.01 -5.12
CA CYS A 54 8.52 -4.10 -5.14
C CYS A 54 8.35 -3.32 -3.83
N ILE A 55 9.08 -3.68 -2.77
CA ILE A 55 9.11 -3.02 -1.46
C ILE A 55 10.57 -2.75 -1.04
N GLN A 56 10.79 -1.69 -0.27
CA GLN A 56 12.03 -1.43 0.46
C GLN A 56 11.83 -1.31 1.97
N ILE A 57 10.60 -1.12 2.44
CA ILE A 57 10.30 -1.04 3.86
C ILE A 57 9.02 -1.83 4.14
N VAL A 58 9.05 -2.61 5.20
CA VAL A 58 7.88 -3.20 5.83
C VAL A 58 7.71 -2.62 7.23
N ALA A 59 6.46 -2.31 7.62
CA ALA A 59 6.21 -1.75 8.93
C ALA A 59 4.88 -2.25 9.52
N LYS A 60 4.80 -2.31 10.86
CA LYS A 60 3.61 -2.73 11.58
C LYS A 60 3.44 -1.93 12.87
N LYS A 61 2.18 -1.55 13.17
CA LYS A 61 1.75 -0.96 14.43
C LYS A 61 0.33 -1.43 14.76
N GLY A 62 0.19 -2.27 15.79
CA GLY A 62 -1.07 -2.97 16.05
C GLY A 62 -1.50 -3.79 14.83
N GLU A 63 -2.71 -3.56 14.32
CA GLU A 63 -3.21 -4.22 13.12
C GLU A 63 -2.79 -3.52 11.82
N THR A 64 -2.33 -2.28 11.89
CA THR A 64 -1.89 -1.53 10.69
C THR A 64 -0.55 -2.06 10.21
N LYS A 65 -0.53 -2.54 8.95
CA LYS A 65 0.67 -3.03 8.25
C LYS A 65 0.90 -2.20 7.00
N LEU A 66 2.15 -1.84 6.75
CA LEU A 66 2.54 -1.00 5.62
C LEU A 66 3.60 -1.68 4.77
N LEU A 67 3.44 -1.58 3.45
CA LEU A 67 4.40 -2.02 2.45
C LEU A 67 4.83 -0.81 1.63
N ILE A 68 6.08 -0.40 1.75
CA ILE A 68 6.53 0.86 1.20
C ILE A 68 7.61 0.64 0.14
N LYS A 69 7.37 1.18 -1.04
CA LYS A 69 8.35 1.39 -2.11
C LYS A 69 8.83 2.84 -2.04
N SER A 70 10.14 3.08 -1.92
CA SER A 70 10.69 4.42 -2.03
C SER A 70 11.20 4.66 -3.44
N SER A 71 10.95 5.84 -4.00
CA SER A 71 11.31 6.16 -5.38
C SER A 71 11.63 7.64 -5.55
N GLU A 72 12.82 7.98 -6.04
CA GLU A 72 13.13 9.37 -6.37
C GLU A 72 12.31 9.86 -7.57
N ASN A 73 12.02 8.97 -8.51
CA ASN A 73 11.20 9.23 -9.68
C ASN A 73 10.20 8.11 -9.91
N VAL A 74 8.95 8.35 -9.55
CA VAL A 74 7.86 7.37 -9.61
C VAL A 74 7.56 6.90 -11.05
N ASP A 75 7.93 7.68 -12.06
CA ASP A 75 7.74 7.27 -13.45
C ASP A 75 8.64 6.09 -13.85
N SER A 76 9.74 5.85 -13.13
CA SER A 76 10.62 4.69 -13.33
C SER A 76 10.03 3.39 -12.80
N GLU A 77 9.00 3.45 -11.95
CA GLU A 77 8.37 2.25 -11.40
C GLU A 77 7.61 1.47 -12.48
N ARG A 78 7.83 0.16 -12.50
CA ARG A 78 7.24 -0.75 -13.48
C ARG A 78 5.88 -1.24 -13.01
N ARG A 79 4.98 -1.48 -13.97
CA ARG A 79 3.64 -2.03 -13.69
C ARG A 79 3.72 -3.37 -12.95
N GLU A 80 4.63 -4.26 -13.36
CA GLU A 80 4.80 -5.58 -12.76
C GLU A 80 5.18 -5.50 -11.29
N SER A 81 6.06 -4.54 -10.92
CA SER A 81 6.44 -4.28 -9.53
C SER A 81 5.28 -3.75 -8.70
N ALA A 82 4.48 -2.82 -9.26
CA ALA A 82 3.29 -2.30 -8.59
C ALA A 82 2.20 -3.37 -8.40
N GLU A 83 2.07 -4.30 -9.35
CA GLU A 83 1.15 -5.44 -9.23
C GLU A 83 1.61 -6.41 -8.14
N ASP A 84 2.91 -6.71 -8.03
CA ASP A 84 3.45 -7.51 -6.93
C ASP A 84 3.27 -6.81 -5.58
N LEU A 85 3.45 -5.50 -5.52
CA LEU A 85 3.20 -4.71 -4.31
C LEU A 85 1.73 -4.80 -3.86
N LYS A 86 0.77 -4.71 -4.79
CA LYS A 86 -0.67 -4.91 -4.50
C LYS A 86 -0.97 -6.33 -4.06
N SER A 87 -0.38 -7.33 -4.73
CA SER A 87 -0.57 -8.74 -4.36
C SER A 87 -0.02 -9.03 -2.96
N LEU A 88 1.14 -8.46 -2.60
CA LEU A 88 1.67 -8.52 -1.23
C LEU A 88 0.74 -7.82 -0.23
N ALA A 89 0.19 -6.66 -0.59
CA ALA A 89 -0.75 -5.95 0.25
C ALA A 89 -1.98 -6.79 0.59
N VAL A 90 -2.54 -7.49 -0.40
CA VAL A 90 -3.65 -8.44 -0.19
C VAL A 90 -3.22 -9.65 0.62
N ALA A 91 -2.01 -10.18 0.38
CA ALA A 91 -1.50 -11.34 1.10
C ALA A 91 -1.38 -11.09 2.61
N PHE A 92 -0.94 -9.91 3.00
CA PHE A 92 -0.64 -9.54 4.38
C PHE A 92 -1.69 -8.63 5.03
N ASP A 93 -2.77 -8.28 4.35
CA ASP A 93 -3.74 -7.27 4.78
C ASP A 93 -3.02 -5.96 5.16
N ALA A 94 -2.26 -5.42 4.22
CA ALA A 94 -1.37 -4.29 4.41
C ALA A 94 -1.68 -3.16 3.42
N SER A 95 -1.38 -1.91 3.79
CA SER A 95 -1.52 -0.75 2.92
C SER A 95 -0.23 -0.52 2.11
N PRO A 96 -0.29 -0.55 0.77
CA PRO A 96 0.84 -0.32 -0.10
C PRO A 96 1.03 1.17 -0.39
N PHE A 97 2.30 1.63 -0.40
CA PHE A 97 2.68 2.99 -0.76
C PHE A 97 3.86 3.03 -1.71
N ILE A 98 3.86 4.02 -2.58
CA ILE A 98 5.05 4.54 -3.23
C ILE A 98 5.33 5.92 -2.62
N ILE A 99 6.39 6.06 -1.83
CA ILE A 99 6.82 7.34 -1.29
C ILE A 99 7.87 7.92 -2.23
N GLY A 100 7.54 9.06 -2.86
CA GLY A 100 8.33 9.58 -3.96
C GLY A 100 8.55 11.08 -3.92
N LEU A 101 9.53 11.55 -4.70
CA LEU A 101 9.90 12.97 -4.80
C LEU A 101 9.41 13.62 -6.09
N ARG A 102 9.39 12.86 -7.20
CA ARG A 102 9.05 13.39 -8.53
C ARG A 102 8.16 12.43 -9.32
N MET A 103 7.23 12.99 -10.09
CA MET A 103 6.35 12.28 -11.01
C MET A 103 5.91 13.22 -12.14
N GLN A 104 5.75 12.73 -13.38
CA GLN A 104 5.27 13.49 -14.55
C GLN A 104 6.04 14.80 -14.79
N LYS A 105 7.37 14.74 -14.70
CA LYS A 105 8.29 15.88 -14.87
C LYS A 105 8.17 16.99 -13.81
N GLY A 106 7.42 16.77 -12.75
CA GLY A 106 7.26 17.68 -11.62
C GLY A 106 7.66 17.06 -10.28
N VAL A 107 7.67 17.90 -9.25
CA VAL A 107 7.77 17.47 -7.85
C VAL A 107 6.40 16.98 -7.41
N ILE A 108 6.36 15.92 -6.60
CA ILE A 108 5.11 15.48 -5.98
C ILE A 108 4.70 16.54 -4.95
N GLU A 109 3.50 17.09 -5.11
CA GLU A 109 2.98 18.11 -4.20
C GLU A 109 2.72 17.54 -2.80
N GLU A 110 3.03 18.36 -1.78
CA GLU A 110 2.66 18.06 -0.41
C GLU A 110 1.13 18.11 -0.24
N ASP A 111 0.60 17.39 0.76
CA ASP A 111 -0.83 17.33 1.08
C ASP A 111 -1.73 16.76 -0.02
N MET A 112 -1.14 16.16 -1.05
CA MET A 112 -1.84 15.55 -2.16
C MET A 112 -1.50 14.07 -2.30
N LEU A 113 -2.51 13.26 -2.62
CA LEU A 113 -2.41 11.86 -2.93
C LEU A 113 -2.46 11.67 -4.45
N TYR A 114 -1.51 10.95 -4.98
CA TYR A 114 -1.48 10.51 -6.38
C TYR A 114 -1.67 9.01 -6.46
N GLU A 115 -1.83 8.50 -7.67
CA GLU A 115 -1.95 7.07 -7.93
C GLU A 115 -1.03 6.66 -9.08
N ARG A 116 -0.33 5.54 -8.90
CA ARG A 116 0.43 4.89 -9.95
C ARG A 116 0.12 3.39 -9.97
N PHE A 117 -0.47 2.92 -11.07
CA PHE A 117 -0.87 1.50 -11.25
C PHE A 117 -1.76 0.94 -10.13
N GLY A 118 -2.63 1.78 -9.54
CA GLY A 118 -3.51 1.42 -8.43
C GLY A 118 -2.83 1.40 -7.07
N VAL A 119 -1.63 1.96 -6.95
CA VAL A 119 -0.92 2.15 -5.67
C VAL A 119 -0.87 3.64 -5.34
N ASN A 120 -1.13 3.98 -4.08
CA ASN A 120 -1.03 5.34 -3.59
C ASN A 120 0.40 5.85 -3.66
N VAL A 121 0.57 7.04 -4.24
CA VAL A 121 1.84 7.77 -4.32
C VAL A 121 1.75 9.01 -3.47
N ILE A 122 2.72 9.22 -2.59
CA ILE A 122 2.69 10.31 -1.62
C ILE A 122 4.07 10.95 -1.43
N HIS A 123 4.09 12.26 -1.18
CA HIS A 123 5.32 12.96 -0.81
C HIS A 123 5.79 12.55 0.60
N PRO A 124 7.11 12.42 0.87
CA PRO A 124 7.63 12.00 2.19
C PRO A 124 7.11 12.85 3.35
N LYS A 125 6.96 14.15 3.18
CA LYS A 125 6.43 15.04 4.22
C LYS A 125 4.95 14.76 4.49
N THR A 126 4.14 14.56 3.46
CA THR A 126 2.73 14.22 3.61
C THR A 126 2.57 12.87 4.33
N PHE A 127 3.40 11.87 3.96
CA PHE A 127 3.46 10.60 4.68
C PHE A 127 3.82 10.80 6.17
N ARG A 128 4.85 11.62 6.45
CA ARG A 128 5.25 11.93 7.82
C ARG A 128 4.12 12.56 8.63
N ASP A 129 3.43 13.55 8.08
CA ASP A 129 2.33 14.23 8.77
C ASP A 129 1.16 13.29 9.04
N ALA A 130 0.85 12.40 8.09
CA ALA A 130 -0.17 11.36 8.26
C ALA A 130 0.25 10.32 9.32
N ALA A 131 1.48 9.77 9.24
CA ALA A 131 1.97 8.76 10.17
C ALA A 131 2.03 9.27 11.62
N LEU A 132 2.40 10.53 11.81
CA LEU A 132 2.41 11.18 13.12
C LEU A 132 1.03 11.71 13.56
N ARG A 133 -0.03 11.41 12.79
CA ARG A 133 -1.42 11.85 13.04
C ARG A 133 -1.59 13.36 13.18
N ARG A 134 -0.73 14.13 12.49
CA ARG A 134 -0.82 15.59 12.47
C ARG A 134 -1.85 16.07 11.46
N ARG A 135 -1.83 15.48 10.26
CA ARG A 135 -2.71 15.86 9.17
C ARG A 135 -2.80 14.73 8.13
N LEU A 136 -4.01 14.42 7.69
CA LEU A 136 -4.25 13.52 6.56
C LEU A 136 -4.40 14.33 5.27
N PRO A 137 -3.92 13.84 4.11
CA PRO A 137 -4.18 14.47 2.83
C PRO A 137 -5.69 14.44 2.56
N ALA A 138 -6.24 15.54 2.05
CA ALA A 138 -7.66 15.63 1.70
C ALA A 138 -7.89 15.77 0.20
N VAL A 139 -6.79 15.85 -0.56
CA VAL A 139 -6.77 16.09 -2.00
C VAL A 139 -6.13 14.92 -2.70
N TYR A 140 -6.71 14.49 -3.82
CA TYR A 140 -6.12 13.46 -4.65
C TYR A 140 -6.20 13.81 -6.14
N SER A 141 -5.18 13.36 -6.87
CA SER A 141 -5.10 13.48 -8.32
C SER A 141 -5.53 12.17 -8.98
N LYS A 142 -6.56 12.23 -9.80
CA LYS A 142 -6.97 11.12 -10.69
C LYS A 142 -7.00 11.59 -12.14
N ARG A 143 -7.14 10.64 -13.07
CA ARG A 143 -7.31 10.92 -14.48
C ARG A 143 -8.51 11.87 -14.67
N GLY A 144 -8.25 13.08 -15.15
CA GLY A 144 -9.27 14.11 -15.36
C GLY A 144 -9.20 15.30 -14.40
N GLY A 145 -8.37 15.26 -13.35
CA GLY A 145 -8.18 16.45 -12.50
C GLY A 145 -7.79 16.18 -11.06
N ILE A 146 -7.95 17.22 -10.26
CA ILE A 146 -7.69 17.26 -8.84
C ILE A 146 -9.05 17.28 -8.12
N TYR A 147 -9.19 16.42 -7.11
CA TYR A 147 -10.43 16.22 -6.38
C TYR A 147 -10.20 16.28 -4.87
N PHE A 148 -11.18 16.79 -4.17
CA PHE A 148 -11.24 16.82 -2.70
C PHE A 148 -12.08 15.66 -2.20
N ASN A 149 -11.64 15.05 -1.10
CA ASN A 149 -12.42 14.05 -0.40
C ASN A 149 -13.53 14.75 0.41
N ILE A 150 -14.76 14.27 0.26
CA ILE A 150 -15.96 14.87 0.87
C ILE A 150 -16.55 13.92 1.91
N ASP A 151 -16.94 14.45 3.05
CA ASP A 151 -17.75 13.76 4.05
C ASP A 151 -19.21 13.67 3.59
N GLY A 152 -19.58 12.55 3.01
CA GLY A 152 -20.92 12.32 2.49
C GLY A 152 -22.00 12.32 3.58
N CYS A 153 -21.69 11.87 4.79
CA CYS A 153 -22.61 11.91 5.92
C CYS A 153 -22.91 13.35 6.33
N THR A 154 -21.89 14.19 6.47
CA THR A 154 -22.05 15.62 6.77
C THR A 154 -22.76 16.34 5.64
N LEU A 155 -22.44 16.05 4.38
CA LEU A 155 -23.11 16.60 3.20
C LEU A 155 -24.60 16.30 3.24
N LYS A 156 -25.00 15.03 3.43
CA LYS A 156 -26.39 14.59 3.53
C LYS A 156 -27.12 15.28 4.67
N ALA A 157 -26.54 15.28 5.87
CA ALA A 157 -27.15 15.91 7.05
C ALA A 157 -27.39 17.42 6.84
N CYS A 158 -26.42 18.15 6.27
CA CYS A 158 -26.54 19.57 5.98
C CYS A 158 -27.60 19.86 4.90
N ARG A 159 -27.66 19.04 3.86
CA ARG A 159 -28.70 19.14 2.82
C ARG A 159 -30.09 18.94 3.38
N GLU A 160 -30.31 17.89 4.18
CA GLU A 160 -31.59 17.56 4.79
C GLU A 160 -32.00 18.63 5.80
N LYS A 161 -31.11 19.15 6.61
CA LYS A 161 -31.36 20.25 7.54
C LYS A 161 -31.86 21.52 6.82
N LYS A 162 -31.43 21.74 5.57
CA LYS A 162 -31.92 22.85 4.73
C LYS A 162 -33.19 22.51 3.94
N GLY A 163 -33.73 21.32 4.10
CA GLY A 163 -34.93 20.86 3.39
C GLY A 163 -34.72 20.68 1.88
N LEU A 164 -33.49 20.51 1.43
CA LEU A 164 -33.19 20.38 0.01
C LEU A 164 -33.21 18.91 -0.45
N SER A 165 -33.90 18.65 -1.57
CA SER A 165 -33.79 17.38 -2.26
C SER A 165 -32.41 17.27 -2.98
N LEU A 166 -31.99 16.05 -3.36
CA LEU A 166 -30.78 15.83 -4.17
C LEU A 166 -30.78 16.68 -5.45
N GLY A 167 -31.93 16.76 -6.14
CA GLY A 167 -32.07 17.55 -7.37
C GLY A 167 -31.97 19.05 -7.14
N GLN A 168 -32.58 19.57 -6.06
CA GLN A 168 -32.48 20.99 -5.73
C GLN A 168 -31.05 21.41 -5.41
N LEU A 169 -30.32 20.64 -4.58
CA LEU A 169 -28.95 20.91 -4.29
C LEU A 169 -28.08 20.81 -5.55
N ALA A 170 -28.28 19.78 -6.38
CA ALA A 170 -27.57 19.60 -7.65
C ALA A 170 -27.73 20.82 -8.58
N ASN A 171 -28.93 21.34 -8.74
CA ASN A 171 -29.20 22.53 -9.53
C ASN A 171 -28.50 23.78 -8.96
N LEU A 172 -28.51 23.96 -7.64
CA LEU A 172 -27.90 25.10 -6.97
C LEU A 172 -26.37 25.16 -7.16
N ILE A 173 -25.72 23.99 -7.16
CA ILE A 173 -24.24 23.92 -7.30
C ILE A 173 -23.78 23.62 -8.74
N GLY A 174 -24.71 23.32 -9.66
CA GLY A 174 -24.40 23.11 -11.08
C GLY A 174 -23.78 21.74 -11.38
N VAL A 175 -24.23 20.69 -10.69
CA VAL A 175 -23.83 19.29 -10.95
C VAL A 175 -25.03 18.41 -11.23
N SER A 176 -24.83 17.15 -11.61
CA SER A 176 -25.95 16.21 -11.78
C SER A 176 -26.50 15.72 -10.42
N ARG A 177 -27.78 15.32 -10.40
CA ARG A 177 -28.38 14.65 -9.22
C ARG A 177 -27.59 13.40 -8.83
N LYS A 178 -27.07 12.65 -9.82
CA LYS A 178 -26.23 11.49 -9.60
C LYS A 178 -24.94 11.87 -8.86
N ALA A 179 -24.30 12.99 -9.20
CA ALA A 179 -23.10 13.43 -8.52
C ALA A 179 -23.35 13.69 -7.02
N ILE A 180 -24.45 14.35 -6.64
CA ILE A 180 -24.79 14.53 -5.22
C ILE A 180 -25.00 13.18 -4.53
N TYR A 181 -25.68 12.25 -5.19
CA TYR A 181 -25.89 10.90 -4.66
C TYR A 181 -24.56 10.15 -4.40
N GLU A 182 -23.61 10.24 -5.34
CA GLU A 182 -22.27 9.63 -5.21
C GLU A 182 -21.44 10.34 -4.13
N TYR A 183 -21.54 11.67 -4.01
CA TYR A 183 -20.89 12.42 -2.92
C TYR A 183 -21.40 11.99 -1.55
N GLU A 184 -22.72 11.85 -1.35
CA GLU A 184 -23.32 11.42 -0.08
C GLU A 184 -22.99 9.97 0.31
N ARG A 185 -22.41 9.21 -0.60
CA ARG A 185 -21.98 7.81 -0.40
C ARG A 185 -20.47 7.64 -0.35
N ASP A 186 -19.72 8.73 -0.31
CA ASP A 186 -18.24 8.74 -0.34
C ASP A 186 -17.63 8.03 -1.56
N GLN A 187 -18.39 7.95 -2.68
CA GLN A 187 -17.96 7.21 -3.88
C GLN A 187 -17.24 8.09 -4.90
N MET A 188 -17.31 9.39 -4.74
CA MET A 188 -16.71 10.34 -5.66
C MET A 188 -16.24 11.60 -4.93
N GLY A 189 -15.03 12.07 -5.24
CA GLY A 189 -14.57 13.38 -4.78
C GLY A 189 -15.10 14.51 -5.63
N ALA A 190 -15.04 15.72 -5.11
CA ALA A 190 -15.49 16.93 -5.77
C ALA A 190 -14.33 17.85 -6.20
N THR A 191 -14.52 18.57 -7.31
CA THR A 191 -13.57 19.63 -7.71
C THR A 191 -13.63 20.78 -6.71
N ILE A 192 -12.58 21.60 -6.68
CA ILE A 192 -12.50 22.76 -5.79
C ILE A 192 -13.74 23.68 -5.96
N GLN A 193 -14.16 23.93 -7.21
CA GLN A 193 -15.32 24.78 -7.49
C GLN A 193 -16.62 24.19 -6.92
N THR A 194 -16.74 22.87 -6.93
CA THR A 194 -17.90 22.17 -6.36
C THR A 194 -17.88 22.27 -4.84
N VAL A 195 -16.72 22.05 -4.20
CA VAL A 195 -16.53 22.20 -2.74
C VAL A 195 -16.92 23.60 -2.28
N GLU A 196 -16.38 24.65 -2.93
CA GLU A 196 -16.69 26.05 -2.60
C GLU A 196 -18.19 26.36 -2.69
N ARG A 197 -18.88 25.82 -3.72
CA ARG A 197 -20.33 26.01 -3.86
C ARG A 197 -21.11 25.27 -2.78
N LEU A 198 -20.72 24.02 -2.47
CA LEU A 198 -21.33 23.24 -1.39
C LEU A 198 -21.20 23.96 -0.04
N GLU A 199 -20.00 24.39 0.33
CA GLU A 199 -19.74 25.07 1.59
C GLU A 199 -20.49 26.41 1.69
N ARG A 200 -20.53 27.17 0.58
CA ARG A 200 -21.28 28.44 0.51
C ARG A 200 -22.78 28.22 0.73
N ILE A 201 -23.37 27.19 0.11
CA ILE A 201 -24.80 26.92 0.20
C ILE A 201 -25.15 26.26 1.52
N LEU A 202 -24.37 25.28 1.96
CA LEU A 202 -24.68 24.50 3.15
C LEU A 202 -24.18 25.13 4.46
N GLY A 203 -23.17 26.01 4.38
CA GLY A 203 -22.63 26.75 5.53
C GLY A 203 -21.75 25.92 6.46
N SER A 204 -21.18 24.83 5.96
CA SER A 204 -20.32 23.93 6.73
C SER A 204 -19.21 23.40 5.82
N SER A 205 -18.03 23.11 6.39
CA SER A 205 -16.96 22.43 5.66
C SER A 205 -17.32 20.97 5.44
N MET A 206 -17.06 20.53 4.21
CA MET A 206 -17.35 19.15 3.75
C MET A 206 -16.08 18.37 3.45
N VAL A 207 -14.91 19.00 3.50
CA VAL A 207 -13.63 18.34 3.18
C VAL A 207 -13.12 17.59 4.39
N ILE A 208 -12.80 16.30 4.20
CA ILE A 208 -12.19 15.43 5.21
C ILE A 208 -10.89 14.81 4.72
N GLY A 209 -10.03 14.44 5.68
CA GLY A 209 -8.80 13.72 5.37
C GLY A 209 -9.08 12.32 4.83
N ILE A 210 -8.22 11.87 3.93
CA ILE A 210 -8.22 10.51 3.40
C ILE A 210 -7.39 9.66 4.35
N ASP A 211 -7.96 8.60 4.91
CA ASP A 211 -7.18 7.63 5.66
C ASP A 211 -6.35 6.79 4.69
N ILE A 212 -5.08 7.17 4.56
CA ILE A 212 -4.17 6.49 3.66
C ILE A 212 -3.76 5.10 4.17
N PHE A 213 -3.98 4.79 5.44
CA PHE A 213 -3.63 3.52 6.04
C PHE A 213 -4.75 2.47 5.90
N ASP A 214 -5.96 2.90 5.53
CA ASP A 214 -7.12 2.04 5.23
C ASP A 214 -7.23 1.80 3.71
N TRP A 215 -6.25 1.08 3.15
CA TRP A 215 -6.24 0.76 1.73
C TRP A 215 -6.92 -0.58 1.46
N HIS A 216 -7.82 -0.59 0.50
CA HIS A 216 -8.45 -1.81 0.00
C HIS A 216 -8.25 -1.94 -1.51
N LEU A 217 -8.03 -3.16 -1.98
CA LEU A 217 -7.94 -3.43 -3.40
C LEU A 217 -9.33 -3.31 -4.04
N GLU A 218 -9.46 -2.42 -5.04
CA GLU A 218 -10.65 -2.41 -5.89
C GLU A 218 -10.57 -3.59 -6.87
N GLY A 219 -11.38 -4.63 -6.65
CA GLY A 219 -11.44 -5.83 -7.46
C GLY A 219 -10.63 -7.01 -6.92
N GLU A 220 -10.34 -7.99 -7.80
CA GLU A 220 -9.58 -9.18 -7.43
C GLU A 220 -8.07 -8.90 -7.42
N ALA A 221 -7.36 -9.57 -6.51
CA ALA A 221 -5.90 -9.52 -6.51
C ALA A 221 -5.34 -10.05 -7.84
N PRO A 222 -4.33 -9.40 -8.41
CA PRO A 222 -3.72 -9.91 -9.64
C PRO A 222 -3.20 -11.34 -9.41
N GLU A 223 -3.75 -12.30 -10.15
CA GLU A 223 -3.25 -13.66 -10.09
C GLU A 223 -1.93 -13.75 -10.85
N LYS A 224 -0.83 -13.99 -10.13
CA LYS A 224 0.49 -14.12 -10.71
C LYS A 224 1.10 -15.47 -10.39
N ASN A 225 1.84 -16.00 -11.37
CA ASN A 225 2.72 -17.13 -11.13
C ASN A 225 4.09 -16.62 -10.69
N PRO A 226 4.70 -17.21 -9.66
CA PRO A 226 6.05 -16.85 -9.25
C PRO A 226 7.06 -17.15 -10.37
N THR A 227 8.22 -16.51 -10.30
CA THR A 227 9.34 -16.77 -11.23
C THR A 227 10.11 -18.01 -10.78
N GLY A 228 10.64 -18.78 -11.73
CA GLY A 228 11.44 -19.96 -11.43
C GLY A 228 10.67 -21.27 -11.51
N ALA A 229 11.40 -22.35 -11.79
CA ALA A 229 10.81 -23.68 -12.00
C ALA A 229 10.31 -24.27 -10.68
N VAL A 230 11.11 -24.20 -9.62
CA VAL A 230 10.77 -24.69 -8.27
C VAL A 230 9.58 -23.92 -7.70
N ALA A 231 9.59 -22.60 -7.84
CA ALA A 231 8.50 -21.75 -7.35
C ALA A 231 7.18 -22.05 -8.06
N LYS A 232 7.18 -22.26 -9.38
CA LYS A 232 5.98 -22.63 -10.14
C LYS A 232 5.43 -24.00 -9.75
N GLN A 233 6.29 -25.00 -9.57
CA GLN A 233 5.90 -26.32 -9.10
C GLN A 233 5.28 -26.26 -7.71
N LEU A 234 5.94 -25.54 -6.78
CA LEU A 234 5.47 -25.31 -5.42
C LEU A 234 4.10 -24.62 -5.41
N HIS A 235 3.95 -23.51 -6.14
CA HIS A 235 2.71 -22.76 -6.24
C HIS A 235 1.54 -23.61 -6.75
N SER A 236 1.77 -24.37 -7.83
CA SER A 236 0.76 -25.29 -8.37
C SER A 236 0.37 -26.37 -7.38
N LYS A 237 1.35 -26.91 -6.62
CA LYS A 237 1.10 -27.91 -5.60
C LYS A 237 0.30 -27.35 -4.43
N LEU A 238 0.68 -26.18 -3.92
CA LEU A 238 -0.02 -25.51 -2.82
C LEU A 238 -1.49 -25.22 -3.19
N LYS A 239 -1.76 -24.71 -4.38
CA LYS A 239 -3.14 -24.52 -4.85
C LYS A 239 -3.92 -25.82 -4.93
N ARG A 240 -3.31 -26.90 -5.43
CA ARG A 240 -3.97 -28.21 -5.55
C ARG A 240 -4.38 -28.81 -4.21
N ILE A 241 -3.62 -28.57 -3.13
CA ILE A 241 -3.96 -29.06 -1.80
C ILE A 241 -4.85 -28.09 -0.99
N GLY A 242 -5.36 -27.02 -1.63
CA GLY A 242 -6.32 -26.09 -1.05
C GLY A 242 -5.69 -24.88 -0.33
N CYS A 243 -4.39 -24.59 -0.54
CA CYS A 243 -3.80 -23.38 -0.01
C CYS A 243 -4.22 -22.15 -0.83
N ARG A 244 -4.53 -21.04 -0.14
CA ARG A 244 -4.67 -19.70 -0.74
C ARG A 244 -3.27 -19.14 -0.99
N ALA A 245 -2.62 -19.63 -2.05
CA ALA A 245 -1.24 -19.29 -2.38
C ALA A 245 -1.18 -18.14 -3.40
N LEU A 246 -0.47 -17.06 -3.04
CA LEU A 246 -0.17 -15.92 -3.91
C LEU A 246 1.30 -15.96 -4.30
N GLY A 247 1.59 -15.84 -5.60
CA GLY A 247 2.95 -15.87 -6.14
C GLY A 247 3.46 -14.47 -6.47
N PHE A 248 4.78 -14.25 -6.34
CA PHE A 248 5.45 -12.98 -6.57
C PHE A 248 6.69 -13.16 -7.45
N SER A 249 7.05 -12.11 -8.19
CA SER A 249 8.24 -12.08 -9.04
C SER A 249 9.30 -11.08 -8.56
N HIS A 250 8.87 -9.99 -7.92
CA HIS A 250 9.71 -8.89 -7.46
C HIS A 250 9.56 -8.66 -5.95
N ALA A 251 9.48 -9.73 -5.17
CA ALA A 251 9.36 -9.67 -3.72
C ALA A 251 10.50 -10.47 -3.06
N PRO A 252 10.81 -10.23 -1.77
CA PRO A 252 11.78 -11.03 -1.03
C PRO A 252 11.32 -12.46 -0.77
N ILE A 253 10.05 -12.76 -0.97
CA ILE A 253 9.42 -14.09 -0.92
C ILE A 253 8.84 -14.45 -2.29
N ASP A 254 8.80 -15.72 -2.63
CA ASP A 254 8.27 -16.17 -3.93
C ASP A 254 6.77 -16.51 -3.86
N ILE A 255 6.31 -17.03 -2.72
CA ILE A 255 4.91 -17.43 -2.50
C ILE A 255 4.54 -17.14 -1.05
N HIS A 256 3.31 -16.63 -0.83
CA HIS A 256 2.68 -16.61 0.49
C HIS A 256 1.43 -17.48 0.49
N ALA A 257 1.34 -18.42 1.43
CA ALA A 257 0.18 -19.27 1.68
C ALA A 257 -0.62 -18.69 2.86
N LYS A 258 -1.64 -17.85 2.58
CA LYS A 258 -2.36 -17.03 3.55
C LYS A 258 -3.01 -17.87 4.66
N ASN A 259 -3.68 -18.96 4.30
CA ASN A 259 -4.38 -19.82 5.26
C ASN A 259 -3.48 -20.76 6.09
N VAL A 260 -2.17 -20.72 5.88
CA VAL A 260 -1.16 -21.42 6.70
C VAL A 260 -0.21 -20.41 7.37
N GLY A 261 -0.29 -19.13 7.00
CA GLY A 261 0.55 -18.06 7.54
C GLY A 261 2.05 -18.18 7.20
N VAL A 262 2.38 -18.84 6.09
CA VAL A 262 3.75 -19.19 5.71
C VAL A 262 4.17 -18.51 4.42
N SER A 263 5.40 -18.03 4.39
CA SER A 263 6.03 -17.46 3.21
C SER A 263 7.16 -18.36 2.71
N PHE A 264 7.12 -18.72 1.44
CA PHE A 264 8.11 -19.60 0.83
C PHE A 264 9.10 -18.81 -0.02
N LEU A 265 10.37 -19.16 0.15
CA LEU A 265 11.46 -18.80 -0.73
C LEU A 265 11.87 -20.07 -1.49
N THR A 266 12.26 -19.93 -2.72
CA THR A 266 12.80 -21.05 -3.50
C THR A 266 14.28 -20.81 -3.83
N TYR A 267 15.06 -21.87 -3.73
CA TYR A 267 16.45 -21.89 -4.16
C TYR A 267 16.58 -22.65 -5.47
N GLU A 268 17.25 -22.05 -6.43
CA GLU A 268 17.64 -22.68 -7.68
C GLU A 268 19.17 -22.74 -7.73
N GLU A 269 19.75 -23.85 -8.21
CA GLU A 269 21.21 -24.08 -8.25
C GLU A 269 22.04 -22.97 -8.94
N ARG A 270 21.41 -22.19 -9.82
CA ARG A 270 22.05 -21.07 -10.50
C ARG A 270 22.15 -19.79 -9.67
N MET A 271 21.55 -19.76 -8.49
CA MET A 271 21.59 -18.61 -7.59
C MET A 271 22.91 -18.62 -6.84
N ASN A 272 23.69 -17.54 -6.89
CA ASN A 272 24.90 -17.43 -6.10
C ASN A 272 24.58 -17.33 -4.59
N LYS A 273 25.55 -17.66 -3.76
CA LYS A 273 25.41 -17.73 -2.30
C LYS A 273 24.97 -16.39 -1.69
N GLU A 274 25.61 -15.30 -2.09
CA GLU A 274 25.34 -13.95 -1.61
C GLU A 274 23.87 -13.53 -1.90
N ARG A 275 23.37 -13.82 -3.10
CA ARG A 275 21.99 -13.53 -3.47
C ARG A 275 21.00 -14.35 -2.64
N LEU A 276 21.33 -15.60 -2.34
CA LEU A 276 20.49 -16.43 -1.47
C LEU A 276 20.47 -15.90 -0.04
N GLU A 277 21.63 -15.59 0.52
CA GLU A 277 21.76 -15.03 1.87
C GLU A 277 20.95 -13.74 1.99
N ASN A 278 21.13 -12.79 1.09
CA ASN A 278 20.35 -11.55 1.04
C ASN A 278 18.82 -11.81 0.93
N LYS A 279 18.41 -12.79 0.14
CA LYS A 279 17.00 -13.15 0.00
C LYS A 279 16.43 -13.71 1.30
N ILE A 280 17.19 -14.57 2.00
CA ILE A 280 16.83 -15.14 3.30
C ILE A 280 16.72 -14.03 4.35
N GLU A 281 17.71 -13.15 4.48
CA GLU A 281 17.69 -12.04 5.42
C GLU A 281 16.47 -11.14 5.22
N ASN A 282 16.19 -10.75 3.98
CA ASN A 282 15.01 -9.93 3.66
C ASN A 282 13.69 -10.65 4.00
N ALA A 283 13.61 -11.96 3.76
CA ALA A 283 12.41 -12.72 4.09
C ALA A 283 12.22 -12.90 5.60
N ILE A 284 13.30 -13.03 6.37
CA ILE A 284 13.27 -13.02 7.84
C ILE A 284 12.73 -11.68 8.34
N GLU A 285 13.19 -10.56 7.80
CA GLU A 285 12.69 -9.23 8.18
C GLU A 285 11.21 -9.05 7.86
N VAL A 286 10.75 -9.52 6.68
CA VAL A 286 9.32 -9.56 6.35
C VAL A 286 8.56 -10.41 7.36
N GLY A 287 9.08 -11.59 7.69
CA GLY A 287 8.49 -12.49 8.67
C GLY A 287 8.36 -11.88 10.06
N ARG A 288 9.43 -11.25 10.53
CA ARG A 288 9.51 -10.61 11.84
C ARG A 288 8.49 -9.47 11.98
N VAL A 289 8.34 -8.64 10.94
CA VAL A 289 7.46 -7.48 11.00
C VAL A 289 6.01 -7.84 10.71
N LEU A 290 5.74 -8.64 9.67
CA LEU A 290 4.38 -8.95 9.22
C LEU A 290 3.76 -10.18 9.88
N GLY A 291 4.54 -10.97 10.61
CA GLY A 291 4.05 -12.15 11.33
C GLY A 291 3.86 -13.37 10.43
N THR A 292 4.84 -13.68 9.57
CA THR A 292 4.85 -14.90 8.76
C THR A 292 6.14 -15.69 8.98
N SER A 293 6.08 -17.02 8.82
CA SER A 293 7.27 -17.87 8.93
C SER A 293 7.91 -18.07 7.55
N PRO A 294 9.13 -17.55 7.31
CA PRO A 294 9.84 -17.82 6.06
C PRO A 294 10.36 -19.25 6.01
N ILE A 295 10.15 -19.93 4.89
CA ILE A 295 10.60 -21.31 4.65
C ILE A 295 11.34 -21.37 3.33
N LEU A 296 12.54 -21.93 3.34
CA LEU A 296 13.33 -22.18 2.13
C LEU A 296 12.99 -23.52 1.52
N VAL A 297 12.59 -23.52 0.24
CA VAL A 297 12.32 -24.75 -0.51
C VAL A 297 13.42 -24.98 -1.54
N THR A 298 14.00 -26.19 -1.52
CA THR A 298 15.14 -26.60 -2.37
C THR A 298 14.83 -27.87 -3.14
N GLU A 299 15.52 -28.11 -4.26
CA GLU A 299 15.49 -29.40 -4.99
C GLU A 299 16.46 -30.41 -4.38
N GLU A 300 17.66 -29.99 -4.04
CA GLU A 300 18.72 -30.83 -3.50
C GLU A 300 19.03 -30.55 -2.02
N LYS A 301 20.07 -31.22 -1.49
CA LYS A 301 20.55 -31.00 -0.12
C LYS A 301 20.95 -29.53 0.07
N SER A 302 20.27 -28.93 1.00
CA SER A 302 20.32 -27.54 1.40
C SER A 302 21.72 -27.01 1.70
N PRO A 303 22.02 -25.73 1.34
CA PRO A 303 22.99 -24.99 2.12
C PRO A 303 22.56 -25.00 3.58
N GLN A 304 23.44 -25.39 4.49
CA GLN A 304 23.17 -25.35 5.93
C GLN A 304 22.92 -23.88 6.33
N ASN A 305 21.66 -23.55 6.51
CA ASN A 305 21.26 -22.29 7.12
C ASN A 305 20.43 -22.62 8.35
N SER A 306 20.87 -22.12 9.50
CA SER A 306 20.22 -22.39 10.80
C SER A 306 19.06 -21.43 11.11
N ASP A 307 18.89 -20.37 10.31
CA ASP A 307 18.00 -19.25 10.67
C ASP A 307 16.56 -19.43 10.17
N ILE A 308 16.34 -20.31 9.18
CA ILE A 308 15.01 -20.62 8.65
C ILE A 308 14.82 -22.12 8.44
N LEU A 309 13.56 -22.57 8.45
CA LEU A 309 13.24 -23.94 8.10
C LEU A 309 13.53 -24.20 6.61
N VAL A 310 14.23 -25.29 6.34
CA VAL A 310 14.52 -25.74 4.97
C VAL A 310 13.79 -27.03 4.69
N VAL A 311 13.03 -27.09 3.60
CA VAL A 311 12.24 -28.25 3.19
C VAL A 311 12.53 -28.58 1.73
N ARG A 312 12.60 -29.87 1.40
CA ARG A 312 12.77 -30.28 0.00
C ARG A 312 11.45 -30.23 -0.74
N ILE A 313 11.47 -29.80 -1.98
CA ILE A 313 10.28 -29.77 -2.83
C ILE A 313 9.62 -31.17 -2.95
N ASP A 314 10.42 -32.23 -2.95
CA ASP A 314 9.91 -33.59 -3.04
C ASP A 314 9.14 -34.04 -1.79
N GLU A 315 9.43 -33.47 -0.62
CA GLU A 315 8.65 -33.71 0.60
C GLU A 315 7.29 -33.04 0.50
N ILE A 316 7.25 -31.79 -0.02
CA ILE A 316 5.99 -31.07 -0.26
C ILE A 316 5.15 -31.72 -1.36
N LYS A 317 5.77 -32.30 -2.39
CA LYS A 317 5.06 -33.02 -3.46
C LYS A 317 4.28 -34.25 -2.95
N LYS A 318 4.73 -34.89 -1.88
CA LYS A 318 4.07 -36.07 -1.26
C LYS A 318 2.85 -35.69 -0.42
N VAL A 319 2.75 -34.44 0.04
CA VAL A 319 1.63 -33.94 0.84
C VAL A 319 0.34 -33.94 0.01
N GLU A 320 -0.75 -34.50 0.48
CA GLU A 320 -2.03 -34.55 -0.23
C GLU A 320 -3.04 -33.52 0.28
N HIS A 321 -2.92 -33.10 1.55
CA HIS A 321 -3.85 -32.19 2.17
C HIS A 321 -3.12 -31.07 2.95
N ILE A 322 -3.78 -29.94 3.11
CA ILE A 322 -3.25 -28.76 3.82
C ILE A 322 -2.82 -29.09 5.28
N ARG A 323 -3.53 -30.02 5.94
CA ARG A 323 -3.19 -30.45 7.32
C ARG A 323 -1.85 -31.18 7.40
N GLU A 324 -1.52 -31.95 6.38
CA GLU A 324 -0.22 -32.62 6.27
C GLU A 324 0.90 -31.61 6.03
N LEU A 325 0.62 -30.58 5.19
CA LEU A 325 1.54 -29.48 5.00
C LEU A 325 1.82 -28.74 6.31
N ALA A 326 0.79 -28.35 7.03
CA ALA A 326 0.92 -27.67 8.32
C ALA A 326 1.75 -28.49 9.31
N LYS A 327 1.52 -29.82 9.39
CA LYS A 327 2.31 -30.73 10.22
C LYS A 327 3.78 -30.82 9.76
N LEU A 328 4.04 -30.89 8.45
CA LEU A 328 5.39 -30.92 7.89
C LEU A 328 6.16 -29.65 8.25
N LEU A 329 5.48 -28.51 8.21
CA LEU A 329 6.06 -27.18 8.45
C LEU A 329 6.07 -26.77 9.93
N GLY A 330 5.41 -27.53 10.81
CA GLY A 330 5.32 -27.21 12.24
C GLY A 330 4.48 -25.96 12.53
N VAL A 331 3.46 -25.68 11.71
CA VAL A 331 2.58 -24.49 11.83
C VAL A 331 1.13 -24.91 12.04
N GLU A 332 0.33 -24.00 12.59
CA GLU A 332 -1.11 -24.17 12.71
C GLU A 332 -1.84 -23.60 11.49
N ILE A 333 -2.98 -24.18 11.15
CA ILE A 333 -3.84 -23.65 10.09
C ILE A 333 -4.63 -22.51 10.70
N THR A 334 -4.51 -21.34 10.13
CA THR A 334 -5.35 -20.18 10.49
C THR A 334 -6.70 -20.33 9.78
N ASP A 335 -7.70 -20.83 10.50
CA ASP A 335 -9.11 -20.80 10.06
C ASP A 335 -9.61 -19.34 10.08
N GLN A 336 -9.30 -18.57 9.05
CA GLN A 336 -10.01 -17.34 8.74
C GLN A 336 -10.75 -17.58 7.42
N ASP A 337 -12.07 -17.75 7.55
CA ASP A 337 -13.16 -17.87 6.58
C ASP A 337 -13.78 -19.27 6.45
N ASN A 338 -14.78 -19.47 7.29
CA ASN A 338 -16.00 -20.23 6.95
C ASN A 338 -17.05 -19.24 6.44
#